data_4f43a8f004e38fa6b0840416c54c6de9
#
_entry.id   4f43a8f004e38fa6b0840416c54c6de9
#
_cell.length_a   1.000
_cell.length_b   1.000
_cell.length_c   1.000
_cell.angle_alpha   90.00
_cell.angle_beta   90.00
_cell.angle_gamma   90.00
#
_symmetry.space_group_name_H-M   'P 1'
#
loop_
_entity.id
_entity.type
_entity.pdbx_description
1 polymer ?
#
loop_
_entity_poly.entity_id
_entity_poly.type
_entity_poly.pdbx_seq_one_letter_code
_entity_poly.pdbx_strand_id
1 'polypeptide(L)'
;MFVRLAKVKDCQEIYDLIKDGDSGMTTLPKSKKEVLERISWSKKSLNKKIKRPDKDSYLFVLKENNKIVGISAIYTSVSKNGTSVFFKRKKKNIASKSFNFKKSLDVIQLHTVKNPYTELGTLFLHPDFRGKGRGSLLSLARFKFMALWPERFDKKIVAEIRGKVDKDDNSIFWKHFSKHFFDDEVFNNNEISYINNSFISESIPKHPFLVSPLNRSAQRIIGVPNDNALPAFKMMESQNFKSNGMVDIIDAGPCLECKLDEIK
;
A
#
# COMPACT_ATOMS: atom_id res chain seq x y z
N MET A 1 23.76 9.48 9.93
CA MET A 1 22.45 9.01 9.41
C MET A 1 21.36 9.19 10.47
N PHE A 2 20.22 9.80 10.12
CA PHE A 2 19.09 10.01 11.05
C PHE A 2 17.77 10.20 10.27
N VAL A 3 16.65 9.95 10.96
CA VAL A 3 15.29 10.17 10.43
C VAL A 3 14.64 11.33 11.17
N ARG A 4 13.93 12.17 10.43
CA ARG A 4 13.11 13.26 10.98
C ARG A 4 11.89 13.53 10.09
N LEU A 5 10.95 14.30 10.58
CA LEU A 5 9.86 14.81 9.74
C LEU A 5 10.40 15.77 8.64
N ALA A 6 9.75 15.72 7.49
CA ALA A 6 10.08 16.57 6.35
C ALA A 6 9.79 18.04 6.65
N LYS A 7 10.59 18.95 6.10
CA LYS A 7 10.46 20.40 6.19
C LYS A 7 10.29 21.00 4.81
N VAL A 8 9.71 22.18 4.71
CA VAL A 8 9.47 22.88 3.43
C VAL A 8 10.75 23.00 2.59
N LYS A 9 11.88 23.26 3.22
CA LYS A 9 13.19 23.36 2.56
C LYS A 9 13.67 22.05 1.90
N ASP A 10 13.10 20.90 2.29
CA ASP A 10 13.45 19.60 1.75
C ASP A 10 12.73 19.29 0.42
N CYS A 11 11.81 20.17 0.00
CA CYS A 11 10.92 19.93 -1.14
C CYS A 11 11.68 19.59 -2.44
N GLN A 12 12.72 20.35 -2.77
CA GLN A 12 13.53 20.10 -3.97
C GLN A 12 14.25 18.77 -3.85
N GLU A 13 14.94 18.54 -2.74
CA GLU A 13 15.75 17.33 -2.50
C GLU A 13 14.88 16.04 -2.50
N ILE A 14 13.64 16.13 -1.97
CA ILE A 14 12.67 15.02 -2.05
C ILE A 14 12.21 14.79 -3.49
N TYR A 15 11.92 15.86 -4.23
CA TYR A 15 11.50 15.74 -5.62
C TYR A 15 12.58 15.09 -6.48
N ASP A 16 13.84 15.53 -6.34
CA ASP A 16 14.99 14.97 -7.06
C ASP A 16 15.19 13.50 -6.71
N LEU A 17 15.13 13.14 -5.40
CA LEU A 17 15.20 11.76 -4.92
C LEU A 17 14.17 10.85 -5.60
N ILE A 18 12.93 11.33 -5.76
CA ILE A 18 11.84 10.53 -6.36
C ILE A 18 12.01 10.41 -7.87
N LYS A 19 12.46 11.48 -8.52
CA LYS A 19 12.71 11.52 -9.97
C LYS A 19 13.85 10.60 -10.39
N ASP A 20 14.91 10.55 -9.60
CA ASP A 20 16.10 9.73 -9.87
C ASP A 20 15.90 8.26 -9.45
N GLY A 21 14.89 7.99 -8.65
CA GLY A 21 14.56 6.65 -8.19
C GLY A 21 13.58 5.92 -9.10
N ASP A 22 13.54 4.61 -8.94
CA ASP A 22 12.61 3.72 -9.65
C ASP A 22 11.15 4.09 -9.36
N SER A 23 10.42 4.46 -10.40
CA SER A 23 9.14 5.17 -10.32
C SER A 23 7.91 4.28 -10.13
N GLY A 24 8.09 2.98 -9.98
CA GLY A 24 6.98 2.05 -9.94
C GLY A 24 6.03 2.13 -8.74
N MET A 25 6.24 3.05 -7.81
CA MET A 25 5.35 3.26 -6.67
C MET A 25 4.28 4.31 -6.97
N THR A 26 3.04 3.88 -7.11
CA THR A 26 1.87 4.75 -7.37
C THR A 26 1.61 5.78 -6.26
N THR A 27 2.10 5.51 -5.04
CA THR A 27 1.95 6.39 -3.87
C THR A 27 2.98 7.53 -3.80
N LEU A 28 3.98 7.56 -4.69
CA LEU A 28 4.96 8.66 -4.73
C LEU A 28 4.36 9.91 -5.39
N PRO A 29 4.72 11.12 -4.91
CA PRO A 29 4.31 12.36 -5.59
C PRO A 29 4.95 12.45 -6.98
N LYS A 30 4.14 12.87 -7.96
CA LYS A 30 4.56 12.97 -9.36
C LYS A 30 5.13 14.35 -9.73
N SER A 31 4.94 15.34 -8.87
CA SER A 31 5.36 16.71 -9.12
C SER A 31 5.91 17.38 -7.86
N LYS A 32 6.75 18.40 -8.05
CA LYS A 32 7.24 19.24 -6.95
C LYS A 32 6.10 19.90 -6.16
N LYS A 33 5.01 20.23 -6.84
CA LYS A 33 3.80 20.77 -6.20
C LYS A 33 3.19 19.76 -5.22
N GLU A 34 3.03 18.51 -5.65
CA GLU A 34 2.53 17.44 -4.78
C GLU A 34 3.46 17.15 -3.59
N VAL A 35 4.78 17.20 -3.79
CA VAL A 35 5.76 17.08 -2.70
C VAL A 35 5.52 18.18 -1.66
N LEU A 36 5.38 19.43 -2.11
CA LEU A 36 5.14 20.58 -1.22
C LEU A 36 3.80 20.47 -0.49
N GLU A 37 2.76 20.00 -1.17
CA GLU A 37 1.43 19.74 -0.58
C GLU A 37 1.52 18.69 0.53
N ARG A 38 2.22 17.58 0.31
CA ARG A 38 2.43 16.53 1.33
C ARG A 38 3.25 17.02 2.52
N ILE A 39 4.30 17.79 2.29
CA ILE A 39 5.09 18.41 3.37
C ILE A 39 4.21 19.38 4.19
N SER A 40 3.42 20.21 3.50
CA SER A 40 2.53 21.17 4.13
C SER A 40 1.44 20.48 4.95
N TRP A 41 0.88 19.40 4.43
CA TRP A 41 -0.07 18.56 5.15
C TRP A 41 0.56 17.96 6.41
N SER A 42 1.75 17.34 6.28
CA SER A 42 2.48 16.79 7.42
C SER A 42 2.78 17.84 8.50
N LYS A 43 3.20 19.04 8.10
CA LYS A 43 3.42 20.15 9.03
C LYS A 43 2.14 20.61 9.74
N LYS A 44 1.02 20.72 9.00
CA LYS A 44 -0.29 21.06 9.57
C LYS A 44 -0.75 19.99 10.56
N SER A 45 -0.61 18.72 10.21
CA SER A 45 -0.98 17.58 11.05
C SER A 45 -0.18 17.58 12.37
N LEU A 46 1.12 17.82 12.30
CA LEU A 46 1.98 17.86 13.50
C LEU A 46 1.55 18.95 14.49
N ASN A 47 1.15 20.11 13.98
CA ASN A 47 0.79 21.28 14.78
C ASN A 47 -0.63 21.22 15.39
N LYS A 48 -1.45 20.24 14.97
CA LYS A 48 -2.78 20.07 15.55
C LYS A 48 -2.71 19.55 16.99
N LYS A 49 -3.55 20.08 17.86
CA LYS A 49 -3.89 19.46 19.14
C LYS A 49 -4.89 18.34 18.88
N ILE A 50 -4.45 17.10 18.92
CA ILE A 50 -5.25 15.92 18.58
C ILE A 50 -5.70 15.22 19.85
N LYS A 51 -7.01 14.91 19.92
CA LYS A 51 -7.61 14.06 20.96
C LYS A 51 -8.04 12.69 20.42
N ARG A 52 -8.15 12.56 19.10
CA ARG A 52 -8.52 11.34 18.38
C ARG A 52 -8.00 11.41 16.96
N PRO A 53 -7.78 10.29 16.30
CA PRO A 53 -7.33 10.26 14.89
C PRO A 53 -8.24 11.08 13.97
N ASP A 54 -7.64 11.78 13.03
CA ASP A 54 -8.30 12.51 11.97
C ASP A 54 -7.54 12.29 10.64
N LYS A 55 -8.01 12.84 9.53
CA LYS A 55 -7.28 12.78 8.25
C LYS A 55 -5.99 13.60 8.33
N ASP A 56 -4.94 12.97 8.80
CA ASP A 56 -3.62 13.57 8.98
C ASP A 56 -2.55 12.76 8.23
N SER A 57 -1.41 13.39 7.99
CA SER A 57 -0.25 12.76 7.36
C SER A 57 1.03 13.15 8.10
N TYR A 58 1.97 12.23 8.17
CA TYR A 58 3.30 12.45 8.74
C TYR A 58 4.34 11.95 7.75
N LEU A 59 5.06 12.87 7.12
CA LEU A 59 6.09 12.57 6.13
C LEU A 59 7.47 12.63 6.77
N PHE A 60 8.21 11.53 6.67
CA PHE A 60 9.57 11.38 7.21
C PHE A 60 10.60 11.39 6.08
N VAL A 61 11.79 11.88 6.39
CA VAL A 61 12.97 11.80 5.54
C VAL A 61 14.11 11.11 6.28
N LEU A 62 14.84 10.26 5.58
CA LEU A 62 16.11 9.71 6.00
C LEU A 62 17.23 10.56 5.41
N LYS A 63 18.07 11.17 6.28
CA LYS A 63 19.26 11.91 5.86
C LYS A 63 20.54 11.13 6.16
N GLU A 64 21.40 11.06 5.16
CA GLU A 64 22.75 10.54 5.29
C GLU A 64 23.71 11.48 4.54
N ASN A 65 24.84 11.86 5.18
CA ASN A 65 25.84 12.80 4.61
C ASN A 65 25.19 14.06 4.03
N ASN A 66 24.28 14.67 4.78
CA ASN A 66 23.50 15.84 4.40
C ASN A 66 22.53 15.67 3.20
N LYS A 67 22.43 14.51 2.57
CA LYS A 67 21.48 14.19 1.50
C LYS A 67 20.26 13.46 2.05
N ILE A 68 19.08 13.72 1.47
CA ILE A 68 17.89 12.90 1.67
C ILE A 68 17.99 11.69 0.75
N VAL A 69 18.01 10.50 1.34
CA VAL A 69 18.20 9.23 0.62
C VAL A 69 16.98 8.33 0.68
N GLY A 70 15.96 8.73 1.46
CA GLY A 70 14.71 7.99 1.54
C GLY A 70 13.60 8.79 2.21
N ILE A 71 12.36 8.39 1.95
CA ILE A 71 11.15 8.95 2.53
C ILE A 71 10.22 7.84 3.01
N SER A 72 9.39 8.14 4.00
CA SER A 72 8.27 7.28 4.41
C SER A 72 7.13 8.14 4.96
N ALA A 73 5.92 7.61 4.93
CA ALA A 73 4.77 8.34 5.44
C ALA A 73 3.85 7.47 6.30
N ILE A 74 3.06 8.15 7.12
CA ILE A 74 1.89 7.60 7.83
C ILE A 74 0.70 8.45 7.42
N TYR A 75 -0.42 7.80 7.10
CA TYR A 75 -1.71 8.43 6.82
C TYR A 75 -2.72 7.92 7.83
N THR A 76 -3.44 8.82 8.50
CA THR A 76 -4.39 8.45 9.54
C THR A 76 -5.83 8.61 9.06
N SER A 77 -6.73 7.86 9.67
CA SER A 77 -8.16 7.85 9.36
C SER A 77 -8.44 7.68 7.87
N VAL A 78 -7.64 6.86 7.19
CA VAL A 78 -7.92 6.40 5.84
C VAL A 78 -9.31 5.74 5.84
N SER A 79 -10.10 5.96 4.79
CA SER A 79 -11.48 5.47 4.71
C SER A 79 -12.52 6.19 5.59
N LYS A 80 -12.18 7.22 6.37
CA LYS A 80 -13.12 7.93 7.25
C LYS A 80 -14.33 8.54 6.52
N ASN A 81 -14.11 9.13 5.32
CA ASN A 81 -15.15 9.74 4.48
C ASN A 81 -15.16 9.17 3.06
N GLY A 82 -14.54 8.03 2.89
CA GLY A 82 -14.44 7.31 1.64
C GLY A 82 -14.31 5.84 1.94
N THR A 83 -14.30 5.06 0.92
CA THR A 83 -14.15 3.63 1.03
C THR A 83 -12.83 3.22 0.40
N SER A 84 -11.96 2.59 1.19
CA SER A 84 -10.83 1.87 0.61
C SER A 84 -11.32 0.54 0.09
N VAL A 85 -10.90 0.18 -1.11
CA VAL A 85 -11.36 -1.01 -1.82
C VAL A 85 -10.19 -1.94 -2.05
N PHE A 86 -10.40 -3.21 -1.74
CA PHE A 86 -9.42 -4.29 -1.90
C PHE A 86 -10.11 -5.50 -2.54
N PHE A 87 -9.34 -6.44 -3.06
CA PHE A 87 -9.86 -7.79 -3.17
C PHE A 87 -9.58 -8.59 -1.90
N LYS A 88 -10.55 -9.40 -1.48
CA LYS A 88 -10.37 -10.37 -0.39
C LYS A 88 -10.32 -11.77 -0.97
N ARG A 89 -9.16 -12.43 -0.83
CA ARG A 89 -8.97 -13.83 -1.21
C ARG A 89 -9.56 -14.75 -0.16
N LYS A 90 -10.35 -15.72 -0.57
CA LYS A 90 -11.06 -16.67 0.32
C LYS A 90 -11.10 -18.06 -0.31
N LYS A 91 -11.28 -19.07 0.52
CA LYS A 91 -11.67 -20.42 0.08
C LYS A 91 -13.19 -20.55 0.20
N LYS A 92 -13.83 -21.00 -0.89
CA LYS A 92 -15.27 -21.33 -0.92
C LYS A 92 -15.40 -22.84 -1.11
N ASN A 93 -15.92 -23.51 -0.10
CA ASN A 93 -16.20 -24.95 -0.16
C ASN A 93 -17.53 -25.18 -0.84
N ILE A 94 -17.56 -26.07 -1.81
CA ILE A 94 -18.74 -26.59 -2.47
C ILE A 94 -18.83 -28.10 -2.25
N ALA A 95 -20.04 -28.60 -2.08
CA ALA A 95 -20.28 -30.01 -1.89
C ALA A 95 -21.62 -30.41 -2.53
N SER A 96 -21.69 -31.64 -3.03
CA SER A 96 -22.93 -32.29 -3.46
C SER A 96 -23.01 -33.65 -2.78
N LYS A 97 -24.08 -33.89 -2.06
CA LYS A 97 -24.34 -35.20 -1.45
C LYS A 97 -24.69 -36.25 -2.50
N SER A 98 -25.44 -35.86 -3.53
CA SER A 98 -25.89 -36.76 -4.61
C SER A 98 -24.74 -37.33 -5.43
N PHE A 99 -23.66 -36.56 -5.58
CA PHE A 99 -22.48 -36.96 -6.37
C PHE A 99 -21.25 -37.28 -5.51
N ASN A 100 -21.42 -37.34 -4.18
CA ASN A 100 -20.31 -37.51 -3.23
C ASN A 100 -19.10 -36.61 -3.55
N PHE A 101 -19.38 -35.34 -3.84
CA PHE A 101 -18.42 -34.38 -4.33
C PHE A 101 -18.16 -33.30 -3.29
N LYS A 102 -16.87 -33.03 -3.00
CA LYS A 102 -16.41 -31.90 -2.19
C LYS A 102 -15.23 -31.23 -2.88
N LYS A 103 -15.28 -29.90 -3.03
CA LYS A 103 -14.18 -29.14 -3.62
C LYS A 103 -14.02 -27.79 -2.91
N SER A 104 -12.80 -27.38 -2.67
CA SER A 104 -12.46 -26.04 -2.21
C SER A 104 -12.03 -25.18 -3.40
N LEU A 105 -12.76 -24.10 -3.63
CA LEU A 105 -12.48 -23.13 -4.70
C LEU A 105 -11.77 -21.92 -4.12
N ASP A 106 -10.78 -21.43 -4.83
CA ASP A 106 -10.12 -20.17 -4.53
C ASP A 106 -10.90 -19.03 -5.20
N VAL A 107 -11.30 -18.04 -4.43
CA VAL A 107 -12.08 -16.92 -4.90
C VAL A 107 -11.48 -15.60 -4.40
N ILE A 108 -11.62 -14.56 -5.20
CA ILE A 108 -11.41 -13.16 -4.82
C ILE A 108 -12.74 -12.43 -4.88
N GLN A 109 -12.95 -11.53 -3.94
CA GLN A 109 -14.18 -10.74 -3.86
C GLN A 109 -13.84 -9.31 -3.54
N LEU A 110 -14.47 -8.36 -4.21
CA LEU A 110 -14.36 -6.95 -3.89
C LEU A 110 -14.78 -6.72 -2.43
N HIS A 111 -13.91 -6.08 -1.68
CA HIS A 111 -14.08 -5.81 -0.26
C HIS A 111 -13.88 -4.35 0.03
N THR A 112 -14.89 -3.71 0.57
CA THR A 112 -14.88 -2.30 0.95
C THR A 112 -14.61 -2.18 2.44
N VAL A 113 -13.53 -1.47 2.80
CA VAL A 113 -13.21 -1.15 4.19
C VAL A 113 -13.87 0.18 4.54
N LYS A 114 -14.82 0.14 5.48
CA LYS A 114 -15.56 1.33 5.94
C LYS A 114 -15.01 1.96 7.22
N ASN A 115 -14.39 1.14 8.06
CA ASN A 115 -13.82 1.61 9.32
C ASN A 115 -12.48 2.32 9.05
N PRO A 116 -12.23 3.47 9.66
CA PRO A 116 -10.96 4.17 9.51
C PRO A 116 -9.80 3.33 10.05
N TYR A 117 -8.66 3.48 9.43
CA TYR A 117 -7.40 2.85 9.83
C TYR A 117 -6.23 3.80 9.55
N THR A 118 -5.10 3.55 10.19
CA THR A 118 -3.84 4.21 9.89
C THR A 118 -3.07 3.38 8.88
N GLU A 119 -2.61 4.01 7.79
CA GLU A 119 -1.83 3.39 6.73
C GLU A 119 -0.35 3.75 6.84
N LEU A 120 0.51 2.74 6.71
CA LEU A 120 1.95 2.89 6.54
C LEU A 120 2.27 2.95 5.05
N GLY A 121 2.35 4.15 4.50
CA GLY A 121 2.58 4.36 3.08
C GLY A 121 3.98 4.88 2.73
N THR A 122 4.23 5.00 1.46
CA THR A 122 5.34 5.76 0.88
C THR A 122 6.73 5.42 1.46
N LEU A 123 7.02 4.13 1.67
CA LEU A 123 8.37 3.71 2.08
C LEU A 123 9.26 3.59 0.85
N PHE A 124 10.05 4.62 0.57
CA PHE A 124 10.95 4.69 -0.56
C PHE A 124 12.39 4.98 -0.11
N LEU A 125 13.33 4.24 -0.66
CA LEU A 125 14.77 4.41 -0.46
C LEU A 125 15.45 4.37 -1.83
N HIS A 126 16.30 5.36 -2.10
CA HIS A 126 17.06 5.41 -3.35
C HIS A 126 17.82 4.09 -3.56
N PRO A 127 17.83 3.53 -4.78
CA PRO A 127 18.45 2.22 -5.05
C PRO A 127 19.89 2.11 -4.52
N ASP A 128 20.74 3.13 -4.74
CA ASP A 128 22.14 3.14 -4.31
C ASP A 128 22.33 3.15 -2.79
N PHE A 129 21.26 3.47 -2.06
CA PHE A 129 21.28 3.51 -0.58
C PHE A 129 20.55 2.33 0.04
N ARG A 130 20.11 1.35 -0.74
CA ARG A 130 19.50 0.12 -0.21
C ARG A 130 20.52 -0.70 0.59
N GLY A 131 20.04 -1.45 1.59
CA GLY A 131 20.88 -2.23 2.49
C GLY A 131 21.36 -1.44 3.72
N LYS A 132 22.30 -2.02 4.47
CA LYS A 132 22.92 -1.50 5.70
C LYS A 132 21.91 -1.00 6.75
N GLY A 133 20.70 -1.59 6.82
CA GLY A 133 19.68 -1.25 7.81
C GLY A 133 18.93 0.08 7.56
N ARG A 134 19.20 0.81 6.46
CA ARG A 134 18.60 2.12 6.18
C ARG A 134 17.08 2.07 6.05
N GLY A 135 16.56 1.10 5.30
CA GLY A 135 15.13 0.89 5.16
C GLY A 135 14.45 0.57 6.49
N SER A 136 15.10 -0.24 7.32
CA SER A 136 14.63 -0.57 8.67
C SER A 136 14.59 0.66 9.55
N LEU A 137 15.64 1.48 9.57
CA LEU A 137 15.68 2.72 10.35
C LEU A 137 14.55 3.68 9.94
N LEU A 138 14.35 3.86 8.61
CA LEU A 138 13.30 4.72 8.09
C LEU A 138 11.90 4.20 8.44
N SER A 139 11.70 2.89 8.41
CA SER A 139 10.43 2.27 8.77
C SER A 139 10.16 2.31 10.28
N LEU A 140 11.15 1.93 11.10
CA LEU A 140 11.02 1.89 12.56
C LEU A 140 10.79 3.27 13.17
N ALA A 141 11.27 4.35 12.52
CA ALA A 141 10.98 5.71 12.93
C ALA A 141 9.47 6.01 12.97
N ARG A 142 8.67 5.40 12.07
CA ARG A 142 7.21 5.53 12.08
C ARG A 142 6.60 4.86 13.31
N PHE A 143 7.06 3.67 13.66
CA PHE A 143 6.57 2.95 14.85
C PHE A 143 6.93 3.70 16.13
N LYS A 144 8.16 4.21 16.23
CA LYS A 144 8.57 5.05 17.36
C LYS A 144 7.71 6.31 17.47
N PHE A 145 7.38 6.94 16.34
CA PHE A 145 6.50 8.10 16.32
C PHE A 145 5.08 7.74 16.79
N MET A 146 4.55 6.60 16.36
CA MET A 146 3.23 6.13 16.82
C MET A 146 3.21 5.80 18.31
N ALA A 147 4.28 5.21 18.83
CA ALA A 147 4.40 4.90 20.25
C ALA A 147 4.48 6.15 21.13
N LEU A 148 5.07 7.23 20.63
CA LEU A 148 5.18 8.50 21.37
C LEU A 148 3.87 9.32 21.39
N TRP A 149 3.01 9.15 20.39
CA TRP A 149 1.75 9.91 20.25
C TRP A 149 0.60 8.99 19.78
N PRO A 150 0.25 7.95 20.57
CA PRO A 150 -0.72 6.93 20.15
C PRO A 150 -2.13 7.50 19.87
N GLU A 151 -2.50 8.61 20.51
CA GLU A 151 -3.78 9.29 20.33
C GLU A 151 -3.99 9.85 18.91
N ARG A 152 -2.91 9.94 18.11
CA ARG A 152 -2.94 10.42 16.72
C ARG A 152 -3.33 9.34 15.73
N PHE A 153 -3.34 8.07 16.13
CA PHE A 153 -3.44 6.93 15.23
C PHE A 153 -4.65 6.07 15.51
N ASP A 154 -5.20 5.48 14.45
CA ASP A 154 -6.28 4.52 14.58
C ASP A 154 -5.76 3.24 15.25
N LYS A 155 -6.66 2.49 15.87
CA LYS A 155 -6.30 1.20 16.52
C LYS A 155 -5.82 0.14 15.53
N LYS A 156 -6.28 0.22 14.28
CA LYS A 156 -5.85 -0.67 13.19
C LYS A 156 -4.80 0.05 12.36
N ILE A 157 -3.67 -0.61 12.18
CA ILE A 157 -2.58 -0.17 11.31
C ILE A 157 -2.52 -1.11 10.11
N VAL A 158 -2.40 -0.55 8.92
CA VAL A 158 -2.38 -1.29 7.65
C VAL A 158 -1.12 -0.92 6.88
N ALA A 159 -0.52 -1.91 6.23
CA ALA A 159 0.58 -1.74 5.28
C ALA A 159 0.23 -2.46 3.99
N GLU A 160 0.12 -1.71 2.91
CA GLU A 160 -0.05 -2.24 1.56
C GLU A 160 1.34 -2.48 0.96
N ILE A 161 1.61 -3.72 0.60
CA ILE A 161 2.89 -4.12 0.03
C ILE A 161 2.71 -4.34 -1.47
N ARG A 162 3.55 -3.69 -2.26
CA ARG A 162 3.51 -3.77 -3.71
C ARG A 162 3.50 -5.22 -4.20
N GLY A 163 2.61 -5.54 -5.12
CA GLY A 163 2.51 -6.84 -5.79
C GLY A 163 3.49 -7.00 -6.95
N LYS A 164 3.42 -8.15 -7.61
CA LYS A 164 4.29 -8.49 -8.74
C LYS A 164 3.93 -7.69 -9.98
N VAL A 165 4.96 -7.15 -10.62
CA VAL A 165 4.89 -6.44 -11.90
C VAL A 165 5.78 -7.11 -12.93
N ASP A 166 5.58 -6.82 -14.20
CA ASP A 166 6.47 -7.25 -15.28
C ASP A 166 7.72 -6.33 -15.37
N LYS A 167 8.58 -6.59 -16.36
CA LYS A 167 9.82 -5.81 -16.60
C LYS A 167 9.57 -4.34 -16.95
N ASP A 168 8.39 -4.03 -17.44
CA ASP A 168 7.98 -2.68 -17.84
C ASP A 168 7.12 -2.03 -16.75
N ASP A 169 7.16 -2.58 -15.52
CA ASP A 169 6.49 -2.10 -14.31
C ASP A 169 4.94 -2.17 -14.33
N ASN A 170 4.39 -2.94 -15.27
CA ASN A 170 2.94 -3.13 -15.38
C ASN A 170 2.47 -4.26 -14.47
N SER A 171 1.29 -4.10 -13.89
CA SER A 171 0.67 -5.16 -13.08
C SER A 171 0.32 -6.38 -13.91
N ILE A 172 0.97 -7.50 -13.58
CA ILE A 172 0.66 -8.81 -14.18
C ILE A 172 -0.79 -9.21 -13.81
N PHE A 173 -1.22 -8.96 -12.59
CA PHE A 173 -2.57 -9.29 -12.14
C PHE A 173 -3.61 -8.49 -12.92
N TRP A 174 -3.49 -7.16 -12.97
CA TRP A 174 -4.47 -6.29 -13.64
C TRP A 174 -4.59 -6.62 -15.11
N LYS A 175 -3.48 -6.81 -15.81
CA LYS A 175 -3.46 -7.19 -17.24
C LYS A 175 -4.31 -8.43 -17.55
N HIS A 176 -4.38 -9.39 -16.64
CA HIS A 176 -5.19 -10.60 -16.83
C HIS A 176 -6.60 -10.50 -16.26
N PHE A 177 -6.76 -9.74 -15.15
CA PHE A 177 -8.04 -9.58 -14.48
C PHE A 177 -8.97 -8.62 -15.22
N SER A 178 -8.45 -7.46 -15.63
CA SER A 178 -9.23 -6.40 -16.28
C SER A 178 -9.93 -6.84 -17.56
N LYS A 179 -9.30 -7.73 -18.33
CA LYS A 179 -9.84 -8.29 -19.59
C LYS A 179 -11.18 -9.02 -19.45
N HIS A 180 -11.56 -9.38 -18.24
CA HIS A 180 -12.87 -9.99 -17.97
C HIS A 180 -14.00 -8.96 -17.81
N PHE A 181 -13.68 -7.67 -17.74
CA PHE A 181 -14.64 -6.61 -17.45
C PHE A 181 -14.56 -5.42 -18.41
N PHE A 182 -13.43 -5.29 -19.08
CA PHE A 182 -13.14 -4.12 -19.92
C PHE A 182 -12.52 -4.57 -21.24
N ASP A 183 -12.92 -3.92 -22.31
CA ASP A 183 -12.30 -4.10 -23.63
C ASP A 183 -10.89 -3.50 -23.64
N ASP A 184 -9.99 -4.03 -24.45
CA ASP A 184 -8.57 -3.62 -24.51
C ASP A 184 -8.40 -2.12 -24.87
N GLU A 185 -9.42 -1.48 -25.47
CA GLU A 185 -9.42 -0.06 -25.82
C GLU A 185 -9.60 0.87 -24.59
N VAL A 186 -10.18 0.37 -23.49
CA VAL A 186 -10.51 1.18 -22.32
C VAL A 186 -9.29 1.43 -21.43
N PHE A 187 -8.24 0.60 -21.53
CA PHE A 187 -7.07 0.68 -20.65
C PHE A 187 -5.74 0.48 -21.37
N ASN A 188 -5.29 1.51 -22.08
CA ASN A 188 -3.87 1.63 -22.39
C ASN A 188 -3.08 1.80 -21.06
N ASN A 189 -1.89 1.20 -20.97
CA ASN A 189 -1.05 1.12 -19.77
C ASN A 189 -0.80 2.46 -19.04
N ASN A 190 -1.00 3.59 -19.71
CA ASN A 190 -0.85 4.93 -19.14
C ASN A 190 -2.05 5.39 -18.30
N GLU A 191 -3.20 4.72 -18.37
CA GLU A 191 -4.44 5.15 -17.71
C GLU A 191 -4.69 4.44 -16.37
N ILE A 192 -3.95 3.39 -16.06
CA ILE A 192 -4.04 2.68 -14.76
C ILE A 192 -3.84 3.65 -13.58
N SER A 193 -3.02 4.69 -13.77
CA SER A 193 -2.80 5.72 -12.75
C SER A 193 -4.04 6.58 -12.44
N TYR A 194 -5.05 6.58 -13.30
CA TYR A 194 -6.32 7.28 -13.11
C TYR A 194 -7.42 6.39 -12.53
N ILE A 195 -7.18 5.08 -12.42
CA ILE A 195 -8.12 4.16 -11.78
C ILE A 195 -8.18 4.50 -10.30
N ASN A 196 -9.33 4.99 -9.88
CA ASN A 196 -9.60 5.29 -8.48
C ASN A 196 -10.59 4.30 -7.87
N ASN A 197 -10.69 4.31 -6.55
CA ASN A 197 -11.57 3.41 -5.80
C ASN A 197 -13.06 3.53 -6.21
N SER A 198 -13.51 4.71 -6.64
CA SER A 198 -14.89 4.92 -7.09
C SER A 198 -15.15 4.16 -8.38
N PHE A 199 -14.28 4.35 -9.38
CA PHE A 199 -14.38 3.63 -10.65
C PHE A 199 -14.42 2.11 -10.44
N ILE A 200 -13.49 1.56 -9.64
CA ILE A 200 -13.44 0.13 -9.36
C ILE A 200 -14.71 -0.36 -8.66
N SER A 201 -15.20 0.40 -7.67
CA SER A 201 -16.40 -0.01 -6.91
C SER A 201 -17.69 0.04 -7.73
N GLU A 202 -17.71 0.84 -8.79
CA GLU A 202 -18.85 0.99 -9.71
C GLU A 202 -18.81 -0.01 -10.86
N SER A 203 -17.62 -0.30 -11.38
CA SER A 203 -17.41 -1.07 -12.60
C SER A 203 -17.20 -2.58 -12.37
N ILE A 204 -16.71 -2.99 -11.20
CA ILE A 204 -16.46 -4.39 -10.88
C ILE A 204 -17.59 -4.96 -10.03
N PRO A 205 -18.21 -6.08 -10.43
CA PRO A 205 -19.27 -6.72 -9.65
C PRO A 205 -18.80 -7.12 -8.26
N LYS A 206 -19.71 -7.03 -7.28
CA LYS A 206 -19.42 -7.34 -5.86
C LYS A 206 -19.47 -8.83 -5.53
N HIS A 207 -19.82 -9.68 -6.50
CA HIS A 207 -19.87 -11.12 -6.30
C HIS A 207 -18.45 -11.75 -6.28
N PRO A 208 -18.26 -12.89 -5.62
CA PRO A 208 -16.98 -13.59 -5.64
C PRO A 208 -16.63 -14.09 -7.04
N PHE A 209 -15.39 -13.86 -7.47
CA PHE A 209 -14.81 -14.37 -8.70
C PHE A 209 -13.96 -15.60 -8.42
N LEU A 210 -14.09 -16.62 -9.27
CA LEU A 210 -13.17 -17.75 -9.24
C LEU A 210 -11.77 -17.29 -9.68
N VAL A 211 -10.75 -17.75 -8.97
CA VAL A 211 -9.36 -17.50 -9.36
C VAL A 211 -8.93 -18.42 -10.50
N SER A 212 -9.53 -19.61 -10.61
CA SER A 212 -9.15 -20.63 -11.59
C SER A 212 -9.28 -20.24 -13.07
N PRO A 213 -10.17 -19.33 -13.51
CA PRO A 213 -10.20 -18.87 -14.90
C PRO A 213 -9.07 -17.91 -15.27
N LEU A 214 -8.44 -17.25 -14.27
CA LEU A 214 -7.30 -16.39 -14.53
C LEU A 214 -6.12 -17.19 -15.09
N ASN A 215 -5.24 -16.52 -15.83
CA ASN A 215 -3.99 -17.13 -16.27
C ASN A 215 -3.17 -17.62 -15.05
N ARG A 216 -2.44 -18.72 -15.20
CA ARG A 216 -1.62 -19.30 -14.12
C ARG A 216 -0.60 -18.33 -13.52
N SER A 217 -0.03 -17.43 -14.32
CA SER A 217 0.86 -16.39 -13.83
C SER A 217 0.13 -15.45 -12.85
N ALA A 218 -1.05 -14.96 -13.24
CA ALA A 218 -1.87 -14.10 -12.39
C ALA A 218 -2.35 -14.82 -11.10
N GLN A 219 -2.77 -16.10 -11.22
CA GLN A 219 -3.19 -16.89 -10.05
C GLN A 219 -2.09 -16.99 -8.96
N ARG A 220 -0.83 -17.21 -9.40
CA ARG A 220 0.31 -17.45 -8.50
C ARG A 220 0.78 -16.22 -7.73
N ILE A 221 0.50 -15.02 -8.25
CA ILE A 221 1.00 -13.77 -7.67
C ILE A 221 0.02 -13.11 -6.72
N ILE A 222 -1.23 -13.56 -6.64
CA ILE A 222 -2.24 -12.99 -5.71
C ILE A 222 -1.76 -13.14 -4.27
N GLY A 223 -1.48 -12.01 -3.61
CA GLY A 223 -0.97 -11.96 -2.25
C GLY A 223 0.54 -12.21 -2.14
N VAL A 224 1.27 -12.11 -3.26
CA VAL A 224 2.73 -12.27 -3.27
C VAL A 224 3.39 -10.91 -3.46
N PRO A 225 4.30 -10.51 -2.54
CA PRO A 225 5.00 -9.23 -2.65
C PRO A 225 5.94 -9.20 -3.87
N ASN A 226 6.17 -8.00 -4.42
CA ASN A 226 7.24 -7.75 -5.38
C ASN A 226 8.60 -8.09 -4.75
N ASP A 227 9.56 -8.52 -5.57
CA ASP A 227 10.90 -8.90 -5.06
C ASP A 227 11.60 -7.72 -4.36
N ASN A 228 11.46 -6.51 -4.92
CA ASN A 228 11.99 -5.29 -4.31
C ASN A 228 11.25 -4.87 -3.02
N ALA A 229 10.01 -5.31 -2.82
CA ALA A 229 9.21 -5.05 -1.63
C ALA A 229 9.32 -6.16 -0.55
N LEU A 230 9.95 -7.30 -0.87
CA LEU A 230 10.12 -8.42 0.05
C LEU A 230 10.84 -8.05 1.36
N PRO A 231 11.89 -7.19 1.38
CA PRO A 231 12.48 -6.73 2.63
C PRO A 231 11.50 -5.95 3.52
N ALA A 232 10.65 -5.09 2.91
CA ALA A 232 9.61 -4.35 3.63
C ALA A 232 8.55 -5.30 4.19
N PHE A 233 8.11 -6.27 3.40
CA PHE A 233 7.17 -7.30 3.83
C PHE A 233 7.68 -8.07 5.07
N LYS A 234 8.89 -8.62 5.01
CA LYS A 234 9.50 -9.34 6.14
C LYS A 234 9.68 -8.46 7.38
N MET A 235 10.00 -7.19 7.18
CA MET A 235 10.11 -6.24 8.28
C MET A 235 8.76 -6.01 8.94
N MET A 236 7.65 -5.89 8.19
CA MET A 236 6.31 -5.78 8.77
C MET A 236 5.94 -7.05 9.55
N GLU A 237 6.22 -8.24 9.02
CA GLU A 237 5.99 -9.50 9.74
C GLU A 237 6.75 -9.53 11.08
N SER A 238 8.00 -9.06 11.12
CA SER A 238 8.79 -8.99 12.35
C SER A 238 8.20 -8.03 13.39
N GLN A 239 7.36 -7.10 12.97
CA GLN A 239 6.62 -6.15 13.82
C GLN A 239 5.16 -6.58 14.08
N ASN A 240 4.88 -7.89 14.01
CA ASN A 240 3.57 -8.51 14.23
C ASN A 240 2.48 -8.20 13.19
N PHE A 241 2.81 -7.59 12.08
CA PHE A 241 1.85 -7.46 10.99
C PHE A 241 1.55 -8.81 10.35
N LYS A 242 0.28 -9.08 10.08
CA LYS A 242 -0.20 -10.34 9.50
C LYS A 242 -1.06 -10.07 8.28
N SER A 243 -0.96 -10.96 7.29
CA SER A 243 -1.89 -10.92 6.16
C SER A 243 -3.31 -11.24 6.64
N ASN A 244 -4.24 -10.42 6.22
CA ASN A 244 -5.67 -10.59 6.51
C ASN A 244 -6.46 -11.15 5.31
N GLY A 245 -5.74 -11.57 4.26
CA GLY A 245 -6.31 -12.05 3.00
C GLY A 245 -6.80 -10.94 2.07
N MET A 246 -6.64 -9.66 2.44
CA MET A 246 -6.83 -8.55 1.52
C MET A 246 -5.60 -8.39 0.62
N VAL A 247 -5.86 -8.02 -0.62
CA VAL A 247 -4.83 -7.72 -1.62
C VAL A 247 -5.23 -6.46 -2.37
N ASP A 248 -4.24 -5.72 -2.86
CA ASP A 248 -4.46 -4.55 -3.68
C ASP A 248 -5.28 -4.89 -4.94
N ILE A 249 -6.11 -3.96 -5.39
CA ILE A 249 -7.01 -4.16 -6.53
C ILE A 249 -6.28 -4.16 -7.88
N ILE A 250 -5.12 -3.53 -7.97
CA ILE A 250 -4.37 -3.37 -9.23
C ILE A 250 -3.27 -4.43 -9.33
N ASP A 251 -2.41 -4.55 -8.34
CA ASP A 251 -1.25 -5.42 -8.43
C ASP A 251 -1.38 -6.73 -7.62
N ALA A 252 -2.52 -6.91 -6.92
CA ALA A 252 -2.79 -8.03 -6.03
C ALA A 252 -1.74 -8.23 -4.94
N GLY A 253 -0.97 -7.18 -4.61
CA GLY A 253 -0.01 -7.18 -3.53
C GLY A 253 -0.66 -7.42 -2.17
N PRO A 254 0.03 -8.06 -1.21
CA PRO A 254 -0.55 -8.39 0.08
C PRO A 254 -0.77 -7.15 0.94
N CYS A 255 -1.93 -7.10 1.58
CA CYS A 255 -2.25 -6.14 2.63
C CYS A 255 -2.00 -6.79 4.00
N LEU A 256 -1.17 -6.14 4.81
CA LEU A 256 -0.84 -6.58 6.16
C LEU A 256 -1.52 -5.67 7.18
N GLU A 257 -1.95 -6.23 8.31
CA GLU A 257 -2.52 -5.45 9.40
C GLU A 257 -1.96 -5.84 10.76
N CYS A 258 -1.93 -4.85 11.66
CA CYS A 258 -1.58 -5.04 13.06
C CYS A 258 -2.46 -4.11 13.91
N LYS A 259 -2.66 -4.42 15.19
CA LYS A 259 -3.19 -3.44 16.11
C LYS A 259 -2.08 -2.55 16.63
N LEU A 260 -2.40 -1.27 16.89
CA LEU A 260 -1.41 -0.29 17.33
C LEU A 260 -0.65 -0.73 18.59
N ASP A 261 -1.36 -1.34 19.53
CA ASP A 261 -0.82 -1.83 20.81
C ASP A 261 -0.08 -3.18 20.71
N GLU A 262 -0.13 -3.84 19.55
CA GLU A 262 0.57 -5.12 19.29
C GLU A 262 1.86 -4.94 18.48
N ILE A 263 2.19 -3.73 18.02
CA ILE A 263 3.44 -3.43 17.29
C ILE A 263 4.63 -3.59 18.25
N LYS A 264 5.66 -4.31 17.80
CA LYS A 264 6.90 -4.56 18.57
C LYS A 264 7.88 -3.40 18.49
#